data_fa3f5ea9fb1585000c50010d5e7497ba
#
_entry.id   fa3f5ea9fb1585000c50010d5e7497ba
#
_cell.length_a   1.000
_cell.length_b   1.000
_cell.length_c   1.000
_cell.angle_alpha   90.00
_cell.angle_beta   90.00
_cell.angle_gamma   90.00
#
_symmetry.space_group_name_H-M   'P 1'
#
loop_
_entity.id
_entity.type
_entity.pdbx_description
1 polymer ?
#
loop_
_entity_poly.entity_id
_entity_poly.type
_entity_poly.pdbx_seq_one_letter_code
_entity_poly.pdbx_strand_id
1 'polypeptide(L)' 'MSNLLRLPPSTTMTAEQALQSALLDAEDASLTDVLIVGYSDDGTLYIRSSRLTCAESLFLLTKASRWAASGGAHD' A
#
# COMPACT_ATOMS: atom_id res chain seq x y z
N MET A 1 -1.64 19.88 4.17
CA MET A 1 -3.00 19.55 3.83
C MET A 1 -3.15 18.11 3.53
N SER A 2 -3.65 17.45 4.47
CA SER A 2 -3.77 16.01 4.31
C SER A 2 -4.86 15.62 3.31
N ASN A 3 -5.74 16.53 2.92
CA ASN A 3 -6.77 16.19 1.95
C ASN A 3 -6.22 15.66 0.65
N LEU A 4 -5.17 16.30 0.15
CA LEU A 4 -4.57 15.84 -1.09
C LEU A 4 -3.99 14.46 -0.95
N LEU A 5 -3.52 14.15 0.25
CA LEU A 5 -2.87 12.87 0.50
C LEU A 5 -3.87 11.75 0.61
N ARG A 6 -5.12 12.08 0.80
CA ARG A 6 -6.16 11.07 0.96
C ARG A 6 -6.97 10.83 -0.30
N LEU A 7 -6.52 11.38 -1.39
CA LEU A 7 -7.16 11.09 -2.66
C LEU A 7 -7.05 9.61 -2.94
N PRO A 8 -8.05 9.04 -3.61
CA PRO A 8 -8.00 7.64 -3.97
C PRO A 8 -6.76 7.34 -4.81
N PRO A 9 -6.25 6.14 -4.75
CA PRO A 9 -5.14 5.76 -5.61
C PRO A 9 -5.50 6.00 -7.06
N SER A 10 -4.54 6.49 -7.81
CA SER A 10 -4.73 6.78 -9.22
C SER A 10 -3.89 5.84 -10.05
N THR A 11 -4.44 5.38 -11.17
CA THR A 11 -3.67 4.53 -12.07
C THR A 11 -2.56 5.30 -12.78
N THR A 12 -2.54 6.63 -12.65
CA THR A 12 -1.49 7.46 -13.24
C THR A 12 -0.38 7.77 -12.24
N MET A 13 -0.54 7.38 -11.01
CA MET A 13 0.47 7.65 -9.99
C MET A 13 1.67 6.73 -10.21
N THR A 14 2.87 7.31 -10.19
CA THR A 14 4.08 6.49 -10.28
C THR A 14 4.32 5.77 -8.96
N ALA A 15 5.19 4.76 -8.99
CA ALA A 15 5.54 4.03 -7.77
C ALA A 15 6.12 4.98 -6.73
N GLU A 16 6.98 5.88 -7.16
CA GLU A 16 7.58 6.83 -6.24
C GLU A 16 6.54 7.73 -5.61
N GLN A 17 5.60 8.22 -6.42
CA GLN A 17 4.53 9.06 -5.91
C GLN A 17 3.66 8.31 -4.92
N ALA A 18 3.37 7.04 -5.22
CA ALA A 18 2.56 6.22 -4.33
C ALA A 18 3.24 6.03 -2.98
N LEU A 19 4.55 5.78 -3.02
CA LEU A 19 5.29 5.57 -1.78
C LEU A 19 5.42 6.85 -0.98
N GLN A 20 5.61 7.98 -1.65
CA GLN A 20 5.67 9.26 -0.95
C GLN A 20 4.34 9.59 -0.30
N SER A 21 3.26 9.34 -1.01
CA SER A 21 1.92 9.53 -0.47
C SER A 21 1.69 8.65 0.74
N ALA A 22 2.11 7.39 0.65
CA ALA A 22 1.96 6.46 1.76
C ALA A 22 2.78 6.89 2.97
N LEU A 23 3.98 7.42 2.74
CA LEU A 23 4.82 7.90 3.83
C LEU A 23 4.15 9.03 4.58
N LEU A 24 3.58 9.97 3.85
CA LEU A 24 2.89 11.09 4.47
C LEU A 24 1.68 10.61 5.25
N ASP A 25 0.95 9.65 4.70
CA ASP A 25 -0.18 9.08 5.42
C ASP A 25 0.26 8.32 6.66
N ALA A 26 1.40 7.65 6.59
CA ALA A 26 1.90 6.92 7.75
C ALA A 26 2.18 7.87 8.90
N GLU A 27 2.73 9.05 8.60
CA GLU A 27 3.01 10.04 9.62
C GLU A 27 1.73 10.67 10.15
N ASP A 28 0.80 10.94 9.25
CA ASP A 28 -0.43 11.67 9.57
C ASP A 28 -1.45 10.76 10.25
N ALA A 29 -1.58 9.54 9.77
CA ALA A 29 -2.60 8.61 10.22
C ALA A 29 -2.08 7.58 11.22
N SER A 30 -0.80 7.67 11.57
CA SER A 30 -0.21 6.77 12.56
C SER A 30 -0.36 5.31 12.18
N LEU A 31 0.00 4.99 10.95
CA LEU A 31 -0.02 3.59 10.53
C LEU A 31 0.90 2.76 11.40
N THR A 32 0.45 1.62 11.84
CA THR A 32 1.23 0.75 12.70
C THR A 32 1.92 -0.35 11.93
N ASP A 33 1.28 -0.87 10.90
CA ASP A 33 1.80 -2.00 10.14
C ASP A 33 1.58 -1.75 8.66
N VAL A 34 2.60 -2.05 7.87
CA VAL A 34 2.50 -1.90 6.42
C VAL A 34 3.18 -3.07 5.74
N LEU A 35 2.66 -3.39 4.57
CA LEU A 35 3.27 -4.36 3.68
C LEU A 35 3.25 -3.74 2.29
N ILE A 36 4.41 -3.66 1.67
CA ILE A 36 4.57 -3.07 0.35
C ILE A 36 4.94 -4.18 -0.62
N VAL A 37 4.19 -4.28 -1.69
CA VAL A 37 4.41 -5.30 -2.71
C VAL A 37 4.45 -4.61 -4.07
N GLY A 38 5.43 -4.94 -4.86
CA GLY A 38 5.54 -4.34 -6.17
C GLY A 38 6.52 -5.10 -7.05
N TYR A 39 6.81 -4.54 -8.21
CA TYR A 39 7.77 -5.10 -9.14
C TYR A 39 8.88 -4.10 -9.39
N SER A 40 10.09 -4.64 -9.51
CA SER A 40 11.20 -3.88 -10.05
C SER A 40 11.06 -3.79 -11.57
N ASP A 41 11.89 -2.98 -12.19
CA ASP A 41 11.81 -2.80 -13.63
C ASP A 41 12.19 -4.08 -14.40
N ASP A 42 12.91 -5.00 -13.77
CA ASP A 42 13.25 -6.29 -14.39
C ASP A 42 12.21 -7.37 -14.10
N GLY A 43 11.09 -7.00 -13.48
CA GLY A 43 10.03 -7.95 -13.17
C GLY A 43 10.20 -8.70 -11.87
N THR A 44 11.26 -8.39 -11.12
CA THR A 44 11.49 -9.06 -9.84
C THR A 44 10.50 -8.55 -8.80
N LEU A 45 9.93 -9.47 -8.04
CA LEU A 45 8.99 -9.12 -6.98
C LEU A 45 9.72 -8.37 -5.87
N TYR A 46 9.18 -7.23 -5.49
CA TYR A 46 9.71 -6.42 -4.43
C TYR A 46 8.76 -6.45 -3.24
N ILE A 47 9.28 -6.81 -2.07
CA ILE A 47 8.47 -6.87 -0.86
C ILE A 47 9.22 -6.18 0.26
N ARG A 48 8.50 -5.32 0.96
CA ARG A 48 9.03 -4.66 2.14
C ARG A 48 7.92 -4.60 3.18
N SER A 49 8.25 -4.83 4.42
CA SER A 49 7.23 -4.78 5.46
C SER A 49 7.80 -4.15 6.72
N SER A 50 6.91 -3.62 7.52
CA SER A 50 7.22 -3.28 8.89
C SER A 50 7.39 -4.59 9.65
N ARG A 51 7.42 -4.52 10.96
CA ARG A 51 7.64 -5.70 11.78
C ARG A 51 6.39 -6.57 11.80
N LEU A 52 6.34 -7.50 10.84
CA LEU A 52 5.19 -8.38 10.67
C LEU A 52 5.65 -9.83 10.65
N THR A 53 4.84 -10.71 11.23
CA THR A 53 5.03 -12.13 11.04
C THR A 53 4.52 -12.55 9.67
N CYS A 54 4.88 -13.75 9.24
CA CYS A 54 4.36 -14.26 7.98
C CYS A 54 2.85 -14.38 7.99
N ALA A 55 2.29 -14.77 9.13
CA ALA A 55 0.84 -14.88 9.24
C ALA A 55 0.16 -13.51 9.12
N GLU A 56 0.73 -12.49 9.74
CA GLU A 56 0.19 -11.14 9.64
C GLU A 56 0.31 -10.61 8.22
N SER A 57 1.41 -10.89 7.57
CA SER A 57 1.58 -10.48 6.18
C SER A 57 0.54 -11.15 5.28
N LEU A 58 0.30 -12.43 5.49
CA LEU A 58 -0.70 -13.14 4.72
C LEU A 58 -2.09 -12.56 4.95
N PHE A 59 -2.39 -12.18 6.18
CA PHE A 59 -3.68 -11.59 6.51
C PHE A 59 -3.86 -10.26 5.78
N LEU A 60 -2.84 -9.41 5.76
CA LEU A 60 -2.87 -8.16 5.03
C LEU A 60 -3.04 -8.39 3.53
N LEU A 61 -2.31 -9.37 2.99
CA LEU A 61 -2.42 -9.70 1.57
C LEU A 61 -3.83 -10.17 1.23
N THR A 62 -4.44 -10.95 2.10
CA THR A 62 -5.80 -11.44 1.87
C THR A 62 -6.78 -10.28 1.83
N LYS A 63 -6.64 -9.33 2.75
CA LYS A 63 -7.51 -8.15 2.74
C LYS A 63 -7.28 -7.29 1.51
N ALA A 64 -6.03 -7.10 1.12
CA ALA A 64 -5.71 -6.33 -0.06
C ALA A 64 -6.25 -7.01 -1.32
N SER A 65 -6.21 -8.33 -1.35
CA SER A 65 -6.73 -9.11 -2.47
C SER A 65 -8.24 -8.89 -2.61
N ARG A 66 -8.96 -8.89 -1.52
CA ARG A 66 -10.41 -8.63 -1.55
C ARG A 66 -10.70 -7.22 -2.05
N TRP A 67 -9.93 -6.26 -1.58
CA TRP A 67 -10.08 -4.89 -2.02
C TRP A 67 -9.86 -4.79 -3.52
N ALA A 68 -8.80 -5.41 -4.02
CA ALA A 68 -8.49 -5.37 -5.45
C ALA A 68 -9.57 -6.10 -6.27
N ALA A 69 -10.06 -7.22 -5.75
CA ALA A 69 -11.08 -8.00 -6.45
C ALA A 69 -12.39 -7.23 -6.58
N SER A 70 -12.66 -6.31 -5.67
CA SER A 70 -13.86 -5.48 -5.75
C SER A 70 -13.65 -4.21 -6.57
N GLY A 71 -12.54 -4.13 -7.33
CA GLY A 71 -12.25 -2.99 -8.17
C GLY A 71 -11.66 -1.83 -7.40
N GLY A 72 -11.11 -2.09 -6.23
CA GLY A 72 -10.55 -1.05 -5.39
C GLY A 72 -11.61 -0.29 -4.62
N ALA A 73 -12.81 -0.85 -4.53
CA ALA A 73 -13.88 -0.21 -3.80
C ALA A 73 -13.57 -0.23 -2.32
N HIS A 74 -14.04 0.78 -1.66
CA HIS A 74 -13.87 0.93 -0.24
C HIS A 74 -15.06 0.34 0.48
N ASP A 75 -14.80 -0.37 1.52
CA ASP A 75 -15.93 -0.88 2.28
C ASP A 75 -16.31 0.00 3.39
#